data_a4346f7e9d617322a533aeff76fdec5f
#
_entry.id   a4346f7e9d617322a533aeff76fdec5f
#
_cell.length_a   1.000
_cell.length_b   1.000
_cell.length_c   1.000
_cell.angle_alpha   90.00
_cell.angle_beta   90.00
_cell.angle_gamma   90.00
#
_symmetry.space_group_name_H-M   'P 1'
#
loop_
_entity.id
_entity.type
_entity.pdbx_description
1 polymer ?
#
loop_
_entity_poly.entity_id
_entity_poly.type
_entity_poly.pdbx_seq_one_letter_code
_entity_poly.pdbx_strand_id
1 'polypeptide(L)'
;KSLQITDELIELYQIAGLVHDIGHGPFSHLYDDVILNPEDMKHEERGIIIFRKMIQKYNIDLTTEQVEFIIKLIEPTDKNNWKFQIISNKYCSIDVDKIDYIQRDSFHLGFGINQTFERLLTMCDVKYCNEQDKFNYTIRS
;
A
#
# COMPACT_ATOMS: atom_id res chain seq x y z
N LYS A 1 -9.97 6.52 22.85
CA LYS A 1 -8.85 7.18 22.14
C LYS A 1 -9.39 7.68 20.79
N SER A 2 -9.06 8.90 20.40
CA SER A 2 -9.41 9.45 19.07
C SER A 2 -8.30 9.15 18.08
N LEU A 3 -8.68 8.78 16.86
CA LEU A 3 -7.75 8.63 15.74
C LEU A 3 -7.35 10.04 15.27
N GLN A 4 -6.06 10.34 15.26
CA GLN A 4 -5.55 11.59 14.70
C GLN A 4 -4.98 11.31 13.31
N ILE A 5 -5.61 11.89 12.31
CA ILE A 5 -5.15 11.86 10.93
C ILE A 5 -4.74 13.29 10.57
N THR A 6 -3.46 13.47 10.28
CA THR A 6 -2.89 14.76 9.87
C THR A 6 -2.73 14.82 8.35
N ASP A 7 -2.68 16.02 7.78
CA ASP A 7 -2.43 16.20 6.35
C ASP A 7 -1.08 15.58 5.94
N GLU A 8 -0.06 15.73 6.79
CA GLU A 8 1.25 15.07 6.59
C GLU A 8 1.10 13.54 6.48
N LEU A 9 0.30 12.93 7.35
CA LEU A 9 0.07 11.48 7.30
C LEU A 9 -0.60 11.05 5.99
N ILE A 10 -1.59 11.83 5.52
CA ILE A 10 -2.26 11.59 4.24
C ILE A 10 -1.26 11.66 3.09
N GLU A 11 -0.40 12.68 3.07
CA GLU A 11 0.64 12.85 2.05
C GLU A 11 1.61 11.66 2.00
N LEU A 12 2.05 11.15 3.16
CA LEU A 12 2.91 9.98 3.22
C LEU A 12 2.24 8.72 2.65
N TYR A 13 0.93 8.53 2.86
CA TYR A 13 0.17 7.46 2.23
C TYR A 13 0.07 7.62 0.71
N GLN A 14 -0.15 8.85 0.23
CA GLN A 14 -0.20 9.14 -1.20
C GLN A 14 1.14 8.84 -1.87
N ILE A 15 2.25 9.24 -1.25
CA ILE A 15 3.59 8.92 -1.74
C ILE A 15 3.80 7.40 -1.75
N ALA A 16 3.45 6.70 -0.66
CA ALA A 16 3.59 5.25 -0.60
C ALA A 16 2.79 4.55 -1.70
N GLY A 17 1.53 4.94 -1.92
CA GLY A 17 0.69 4.40 -3.00
C GLY A 17 1.26 4.68 -4.40
N LEU A 18 1.90 5.86 -4.60
CA LEU A 18 2.51 6.22 -5.87
C LEU A 18 3.76 5.39 -6.18
N VAL A 19 4.54 5.03 -5.16
CA VAL A 19 5.87 4.41 -5.35
C VAL A 19 5.91 2.92 -5.04
N HIS A 20 4.82 2.30 -4.55
CA HIS A 20 4.84 0.91 -4.08
C HIS A 20 5.29 -0.08 -5.16
N ASP A 21 4.91 0.16 -6.43
CA ASP A 21 5.14 -0.74 -7.56
C ASP A 21 6.33 -0.35 -8.46
N ILE A 22 7.11 0.70 -8.11
CA ILE A 22 8.23 1.16 -8.97
C ILE A 22 9.35 0.13 -9.13
N GLY A 23 9.35 -0.92 -8.33
CA GLY A 23 10.31 -2.00 -8.41
C GLY A 23 9.95 -3.12 -9.37
N HIS A 24 8.74 -3.13 -9.93
CA HIS A 24 8.34 -4.12 -10.91
C HIS A 24 9.16 -4.05 -12.21
N GLY A 25 9.50 -5.22 -12.74
CA GLY A 25 10.04 -5.36 -14.08
C GLY A 25 8.96 -5.35 -15.16
N PRO A 26 9.33 -5.51 -16.45
CA PRO A 26 8.37 -5.63 -17.54
C PRO A 26 7.37 -6.76 -17.31
N PHE A 27 6.09 -6.47 -17.47
CA PHE A 27 4.98 -7.40 -17.20
C PHE A 27 4.80 -7.80 -15.74
N SER A 28 5.29 -6.97 -14.81
CA SER A 28 5.07 -7.09 -13.35
C SER A 28 5.37 -8.49 -12.79
N HIS A 29 4.38 -9.19 -12.28
CA HIS A 29 4.55 -10.52 -11.68
C HIS A 29 5.11 -11.57 -12.64
N LEU A 30 4.81 -11.50 -13.94
CA LEU A 30 5.38 -12.43 -14.93
C LEU A 30 6.91 -12.32 -14.96
N TYR A 31 7.45 -11.11 -14.80
CA TYR A 31 8.88 -10.89 -14.73
C TYR A 31 9.48 -11.53 -13.48
N ASP A 32 8.85 -11.31 -12.34
CA ASP A 32 9.32 -11.83 -11.06
C ASP A 32 9.19 -13.37 -10.96
N ASP A 33 8.09 -13.94 -11.50
CA ASP A 33 7.79 -15.37 -11.34
C ASP A 33 8.42 -16.27 -12.42
N VAL A 34 8.70 -15.73 -13.61
CA VAL A 34 9.11 -16.52 -14.78
C VAL A 34 10.52 -16.19 -15.25
N ILE A 35 10.93 -14.91 -15.18
CA ILE A 35 12.21 -14.44 -15.72
C ILE A 35 13.29 -14.41 -14.65
N LEU A 36 12.95 -13.98 -13.43
CA LEU A 36 13.89 -13.96 -12.32
C LEU A 36 14.05 -15.35 -11.69
N ASN A 37 15.20 -15.59 -11.08
CA ASN A 37 15.39 -16.77 -10.25
C ASN A 37 14.75 -16.53 -8.87
N PRO A 38 14.36 -17.59 -8.14
CA PRO A 38 13.78 -17.47 -6.79
C PRO A 38 14.69 -16.77 -5.77
N GLU A 39 15.99 -16.70 -6.03
CA GLU A 39 17.00 -16.06 -5.19
C GLU A 39 17.18 -14.56 -5.53
N ASP A 40 16.59 -14.10 -6.63
CA ASP A 40 16.71 -12.71 -7.03
C ASP A 40 15.85 -11.80 -6.13
N MET A 41 16.24 -10.54 -6.07
CA MET A 41 15.60 -9.53 -5.26
C MET A 41 14.14 -9.31 -5.71
N LYS A 42 13.21 -9.34 -4.77
CA LYS A 42 11.78 -9.10 -5.03
C LYS A 42 11.51 -7.65 -5.46
N HIS A 43 10.37 -7.43 -6.10
CA HIS A 43 10.00 -6.09 -6.59
C HIS A 43 9.86 -5.07 -5.46
N GLU A 44 9.37 -5.45 -4.27
CA GLU A 44 9.30 -4.57 -3.12
C GLU A 44 10.70 -4.08 -2.70
N GLU A 45 11.69 -4.99 -2.62
CA GLU A 45 13.08 -4.64 -2.27
C GLU A 45 13.72 -3.75 -3.34
N ARG A 46 13.51 -4.07 -4.62
CA ARG A 46 13.97 -3.22 -5.74
C ARG A 46 13.35 -1.84 -5.68
N GLY A 47 12.04 -1.76 -5.39
CA GLY A 47 11.29 -0.53 -5.23
C GLY A 47 11.86 0.36 -4.14
N ILE A 48 12.17 -0.20 -2.99
CA ILE A 48 12.79 0.52 -1.86
C ILE A 48 14.16 1.10 -2.26
N ILE A 49 14.98 0.33 -2.97
CA ILE A 49 16.29 0.83 -3.45
C ILE A 49 16.12 1.99 -4.45
N ILE A 50 15.18 1.85 -5.39
CA ILE A 50 14.89 2.88 -6.37
C ILE A 50 14.38 4.14 -5.66
N PHE A 51 13.44 4.01 -4.74
CA PHE A 51 12.87 5.12 -3.98
C PHE A 51 13.95 5.89 -3.20
N ARG A 52 14.84 5.20 -2.48
CA ARG A 52 15.95 5.85 -1.77
C ARG A 52 16.90 6.58 -2.72
N LYS A 53 17.21 6.00 -3.88
CA LYS A 53 18.03 6.66 -4.91
C LYS A 53 17.34 7.88 -5.51
N MET A 54 16.01 7.84 -5.69
CA MET A 54 15.24 9.00 -6.17
C MET A 54 15.31 10.16 -5.18
N ILE A 55 15.12 9.90 -3.88
CA ILE A 55 15.22 10.92 -2.82
C ILE A 55 16.60 11.60 -2.89
N GLN A 56 17.69 10.84 -2.94
CA GLN A 56 19.04 11.38 -3.00
C GLN A 56 19.29 12.17 -4.29
N LYS A 57 18.91 11.61 -5.43
CA LYS A 57 19.19 12.20 -6.75
C LYS A 57 18.47 13.52 -6.98
N TYR A 58 17.24 13.60 -6.51
CA TYR A 58 16.37 14.77 -6.76
C TYR A 58 16.21 15.67 -5.55
N ASN A 59 16.95 15.42 -4.47
CA ASN A 59 16.88 16.17 -3.21
C ASN A 59 15.42 16.33 -2.73
N ILE A 60 14.65 15.24 -2.73
CA ILE A 60 13.27 15.26 -2.28
C ILE A 60 13.26 15.53 -0.77
N ASP A 61 12.50 16.54 -0.36
CA ASP A 61 12.41 16.99 1.04
C ASP A 61 11.54 16.04 1.89
N LEU A 62 12.14 14.93 2.28
CA LEU A 62 11.58 13.94 3.20
C LEU A 62 12.59 13.65 4.30
N THR A 63 12.12 13.67 5.55
CA THR A 63 12.97 13.26 6.68
C THR A 63 13.23 11.76 6.66
N THR A 64 14.27 11.33 7.36
CA THR A 64 14.59 9.90 7.49
C THR A 64 13.42 9.10 8.06
N GLU A 65 12.72 9.64 9.07
CA GLU A 65 11.56 9.03 9.71
C GLU A 65 10.39 8.87 8.72
N GLN A 66 10.14 9.87 7.88
CA GLN A 66 9.11 9.83 6.83
C GLN A 66 9.44 8.78 5.78
N VAL A 67 10.69 8.70 5.34
CA VAL A 67 11.15 7.68 4.39
C VAL A 67 10.98 6.27 4.95
N GLU A 68 11.39 6.03 6.20
CA GLU A 68 11.23 4.72 6.85
C GLU A 68 9.74 4.38 7.07
N PHE A 69 8.90 5.38 7.34
CA PHE A 69 7.46 5.17 7.45
C PHE A 69 6.85 4.76 6.10
N ILE A 70 7.20 5.44 4.99
CA ILE A 70 6.76 5.09 3.63
C ILE A 70 7.17 3.65 3.30
N ILE A 71 8.41 3.26 3.58
CA ILE A 71 8.89 1.90 3.35
C ILE A 71 8.07 0.88 4.12
N LYS A 72 7.72 1.15 5.38
CA LYS A 72 6.86 0.27 6.19
C LYS A 72 5.41 0.22 5.68
N LEU A 73 4.93 1.23 4.96
CA LEU A 73 3.62 1.18 4.31
C LEU A 73 3.63 0.25 3.09
N ILE A 74 4.75 0.20 2.35
CA ILE A 74 4.92 -0.65 1.17
C ILE A 74 5.18 -2.10 1.59
N GLU A 75 6.12 -2.31 2.51
CA GLU A 75 6.48 -3.63 3.02
C GLU A 75 6.29 -3.71 4.55
N PRO A 76 5.06 -3.97 5.01
CA PRO A 76 4.74 -3.97 6.43
C PRO A 76 5.36 -5.13 7.18
N THR A 77 6.11 -4.81 8.24
CA THR A 77 6.66 -5.77 9.20
C THR A 77 5.66 -6.09 10.32
N ASP A 78 4.79 -5.14 10.67
CA ASP A 78 3.73 -5.31 11.67
C ASP A 78 2.36 -5.45 10.99
N LYS A 79 1.95 -6.70 10.79
CA LYS A 79 0.68 -7.06 10.14
C LYS A 79 -0.57 -6.66 10.95
N ASN A 80 -0.42 -6.38 12.23
CA ASN A 80 -1.55 -6.08 13.12
C ASN A 80 -1.80 -4.58 13.28
N ASN A 81 -0.92 -3.73 12.79
CA ASN A 81 -1.09 -2.29 12.85
C ASN A 81 -1.88 -1.79 11.65
N TRP A 82 -3.09 -1.25 11.91
CA TRP A 82 -3.98 -0.75 10.86
C TRP A 82 -3.30 0.21 9.87
N LYS A 83 -2.34 1.00 10.35
CA LYS A 83 -1.61 1.96 9.49
C LYS A 83 -0.91 1.27 8.32
N PHE A 84 -0.40 0.07 8.53
CA PHE A 84 0.34 -0.68 7.51
C PHE A 84 -0.56 -1.63 6.69
N GLN A 85 -1.88 -1.55 6.87
CA GLN A 85 -2.85 -2.37 6.14
C GLN A 85 -3.56 -1.61 5.00
N ILE A 86 -3.24 -0.33 4.80
CA ILE A 86 -3.92 0.50 3.80
C ILE A 86 -3.36 0.25 2.40
N ILE A 87 -2.04 0.31 2.24
CA ILE A 87 -1.36 0.16 0.95
C ILE A 87 -1.13 -1.33 0.62
N SER A 88 -0.66 -2.10 1.60
CA SER A 88 -0.35 -3.53 1.42
C SER A 88 -0.85 -4.32 2.63
N ASN A 89 -2.01 -4.96 2.49
CA ASN A 89 -2.64 -5.68 3.60
C ASN A 89 -2.20 -7.15 3.64
N LYS A 90 -1.12 -7.44 4.35
CA LYS A 90 -0.62 -8.81 4.53
C LYS A 90 -1.50 -9.69 5.44
N TYR A 91 -2.59 -9.14 6.02
CA TYR A 91 -3.52 -9.88 6.88
C TYR A 91 -4.70 -10.48 6.10
N CYS A 92 -5.42 -9.68 5.32
CA CYS A 92 -6.61 -10.13 4.58
C CYS A 92 -6.53 -9.88 3.07
N SER A 93 -5.44 -9.28 2.58
CA SER A 93 -5.24 -8.95 1.17
C SER A 93 -6.34 -8.08 0.56
N ILE A 94 -6.98 -7.25 1.36
CA ILE A 94 -7.90 -6.20 0.89
C ILE A 94 -7.26 -4.88 1.25
N ASP A 95 -6.78 -4.18 0.23
CA ASP A 95 -6.05 -2.94 0.33
C ASP A 95 -6.36 -2.02 -0.84
N VAL A 96 -5.79 -0.83 -0.82
CA VAL A 96 -6.03 0.19 -1.85
C VAL A 96 -5.47 -0.24 -3.20
N ASP A 97 -4.32 -0.92 -3.21
CA ASP A 97 -3.71 -1.46 -4.41
C ASP A 97 -4.65 -2.45 -5.12
N LYS A 98 -5.17 -3.43 -4.38
CA LYS A 98 -6.11 -4.41 -4.94
C LYS A 98 -7.38 -3.75 -5.50
N ILE A 99 -7.92 -2.77 -4.80
CA ILE A 99 -9.10 -2.03 -5.25
C ILE A 99 -8.79 -1.30 -6.56
N ASP A 100 -7.64 -0.63 -6.66
CA ASP A 100 -7.24 0.11 -7.84
C ASP A 100 -7.08 -0.81 -9.05
N TYR A 101 -6.23 -1.86 -8.95
CA TYR A 101 -5.95 -2.67 -10.13
C TYR A 101 -7.16 -3.50 -10.60
N ILE A 102 -8.02 -3.98 -9.70
CA ILE A 102 -9.25 -4.68 -10.11
C ILE A 102 -10.17 -3.75 -10.90
N GLN A 103 -10.34 -2.50 -10.49
CA GLN A 103 -11.16 -1.54 -11.24
C GLN A 103 -10.55 -1.22 -12.60
N ARG A 104 -9.27 -0.92 -12.64
CA ARG A 104 -8.52 -0.57 -13.84
C ARG A 104 -8.52 -1.70 -14.84
N ASP A 105 -8.21 -2.92 -14.42
CA ASP A 105 -8.14 -4.09 -15.28
C ASP A 105 -9.53 -4.49 -15.79
N SER A 106 -10.56 -4.45 -14.95
CA SER A 106 -11.95 -4.66 -15.37
C SER A 106 -12.37 -3.69 -16.47
N PHE A 107 -12.01 -2.43 -16.33
CA PHE A 107 -12.31 -1.41 -17.34
C PHE A 107 -11.61 -1.73 -18.66
N HIS A 108 -10.32 -2.01 -18.65
CA HIS A 108 -9.53 -2.27 -19.86
C HIS A 108 -9.87 -3.60 -20.53
N LEU A 109 -10.26 -4.61 -19.77
CA LEU A 109 -10.64 -5.92 -20.31
C LEU A 109 -12.12 -5.99 -20.72
N GLY A 110 -12.88 -4.92 -20.51
CA GLY A 110 -14.32 -4.88 -20.86
C GLY A 110 -15.18 -5.79 -19.98
N PHE A 111 -14.68 -6.22 -18.82
CA PHE A 111 -15.49 -6.90 -17.84
C PHE A 111 -16.42 -5.86 -17.20
N GLY A 112 -17.73 -6.01 -17.39
CA GLY A 112 -18.74 -5.10 -16.87
C GLY A 112 -18.88 -5.11 -15.34
N ILE A 113 -17.78 -5.08 -14.62
CA ILE A 113 -17.77 -4.90 -13.15
C ILE A 113 -18.08 -3.43 -12.87
N ASN A 114 -19.36 -3.09 -12.95
CA ASN A 114 -19.87 -1.77 -12.58
C ASN A 114 -19.93 -1.59 -11.03
N GLN A 115 -19.20 -2.39 -10.27
CA GLN A 115 -19.14 -2.20 -8.84
C GLN A 115 -18.06 -1.18 -8.52
N THR A 116 -18.51 0.02 -8.24
CA THR A 116 -17.64 1.03 -7.65
C THR A 116 -17.31 0.56 -6.23
N PHE A 117 -16.04 0.39 -5.93
CA PHE A 117 -15.58 0.13 -4.56
C PHE A 117 -15.82 1.33 -3.62
N GLU A 118 -16.37 2.45 -4.13
CA GLU A 118 -16.76 3.62 -3.34
C GLU A 118 -17.63 3.23 -2.15
N ARG A 119 -18.62 2.35 -2.37
CA ARG A 119 -19.47 1.89 -1.27
C ARG A 119 -18.65 1.14 -0.20
N LEU A 120 -17.74 0.25 -0.61
CA LEU A 120 -16.86 -0.44 0.33
C LEU A 120 -16.02 0.55 1.11
N LEU A 121 -15.38 1.51 0.42
CA LEU A 121 -14.55 2.53 1.06
C LEU A 121 -15.33 3.42 2.02
N THR A 122 -16.56 3.81 1.67
CA THR A 122 -17.43 4.59 2.57
C THR A 122 -17.91 3.80 3.79
N MET A 123 -17.94 2.47 3.71
CA MET A 123 -18.32 1.59 4.83
C MET A 123 -17.12 1.17 5.69
N CYS A 124 -15.90 1.34 5.19
CA CYS A 124 -14.70 1.07 5.98
C CYS A 124 -14.54 2.12 7.09
N ASP A 125 -14.13 1.65 8.25
CA ASP A 125 -13.85 2.50 9.41
C ASP A 125 -12.65 1.94 10.18
N VAL A 126 -12.03 2.77 11.01
CA VAL A 126 -10.97 2.34 11.92
C VAL A 126 -11.43 2.61 13.34
N LYS A 127 -11.76 1.55 14.06
CA LYS A 127 -12.26 1.63 15.43
C LYS A 127 -11.24 1.15 16.43
N TYR A 128 -11.22 1.80 17.59
CA TYR A 128 -10.44 1.36 18.73
C TYR A 128 -11.10 0.15 19.39
N CYS A 129 -10.35 -0.93 19.53
CA CYS A 129 -10.78 -2.13 20.25
C CYS A 129 -10.18 -2.11 21.66
N ASN A 130 -11.04 -1.99 22.68
CA ASN A 130 -10.61 -1.94 24.08
C ASN A 130 -9.97 -3.25 24.55
N GLU A 131 -10.46 -4.39 24.07
CA GLU A 131 -9.96 -5.73 24.43
C GLU A 131 -8.52 -5.97 23.95
N GLN A 132 -8.15 -5.36 22.83
CA GLN A 132 -6.85 -5.52 22.20
C GLN A 132 -5.95 -4.29 22.37
N ASP A 133 -6.44 -3.22 23.01
CA ASP A 133 -5.78 -1.91 23.17
C ASP A 133 -5.19 -1.34 21.86
N LYS A 134 -5.86 -1.58 20.71
CA LYS A 134 -5.42 -1.14 19.40
C LYS A 134 -6.58 -0.71 18.50
N PHE A 135 -6.25 0.02 17.42
CA PHE A 135 -7.18 0.30 16.35
C PHE A 135 -7.24 -0.85 15.35
N ASN A 136 -8.43 -1.19 14.90
CA ASN A 136 -8.67 -2.22 13.89
C ASN A 136 -9.58 -1.70 12.79
N TYR A 137 -9.41 -2.20 11.56
CA TYR A 137 -10.37 -2.00 10.49
C TYR A 137 -11.67 -2.68 10.81
N THR A 138 -12.76 -1.99 10.48
CA THR A 138 -14.12 -2.52 10.60
C THR A 138 -14.92 -2.10 9.37
N ILE A 139 -15.95 -2.89 9.04
CA ILE A 139 -16.97 -2.49 8.06
C ILE A 139 -18.21 -2.12 8.85
N ARG A 140 -18.80 -0.95 8.54
CA ARG A 140 -20.06 -0.52 9.14
C ARG A 140 -21.17 -1.45 8.66
N SER A 141 -21.89 -2.04 9.60
CA SER A 141 -23.10 -2.81 9.36
C SER A 141 -24.28 -1.90 9.06
#